data_90bdc96ac421a300bbcc281bb9b52830
#
_entry.id   90bdc96ac421a300bbcc281bb9b52830
#
_cell.length_a   1.000
_cell.length_b   1.000
_cell.length_c   1.000
_cell.angle_alpha   90.00
_cell.angle_beta   90.00
_cell.angle_gamma   90.00
#
_symmetry.space_group_name_H-M   'P 1'
#
loop_
_entity.id
_entity.type
_entity.pdbx_description
1 polymer ?
#
loop_
_entity_poly.entity_id
_entity_poly.type
_entity_poly.pdbx_seq_one_letter_code
_entity_poly.pdbx_strand_id
1 'polypeptide(L)'
;MELRVFTEPQQGATYDDLLRVARATEDLGFDAFFRSDHYLGMGTDGLPGPTDAWTTLAGLARETSRIRLGTLVSSVTYRHPGILAIQVAQVDQMSGGRVELGLGTGWFEAEHTAYGIPFPAKRFDLLEEQLEIVTGLWGTPLGERYDFAGEHYRLADSPALPKPVQQVDGRAGVPVIVGGKGPTRTPRLAARFAQEFNLSFPELDTIAPRFARVREACDELGRDADELTMSAALVLCVGADEAQFERRAAAIGREPAELREHGLAGTPAEVVDRLGWLREQGASRVYLQLLDLTDLEHLELVAAEVAPQL
;
A
#
# COMPACT_ATOMS: atom_id res chain seq x y z
N MET A 1 -4.70 -17.20 -0.50
CA MET A 1 -3.84 -16.04 -0.18
C MET A 1 -3.88 -15.10 -1.37
N GLU A 2 -4.18 -13.82 -1.16
CA GLU A 2 -4.18 -12.82 -2.24
C GLU A 2 -2.75 -12.26 -2.42
N LEU A 3 -2.25 -12.21 -3.64
CA LEU A 3 -0.93 -11.69 -3.98
C LEU A 3 -1.03 -10.38 -4.75
N ARG A 4 -0.36 -9.34 -4.26
CA ARG A 4 -0.33 -8.01 -4.83
C ARG A 4 1.10 -7.58 -5.14
N VAL A 5 1.36 -7.05 -6.32
CA VAL A 5 2.68 -6.53 -6.67
C VAL A 5 2.86 -5.13 -6.07
N PHE A 6 4.00 -4.89 -5.45
CA PHE A 6 4.37 -3.61 -4.84
C PHE A 6 5.72 -3.13 -5.35
N THR A 7 5.82 -1.84 -5.70
CA THR A 7 7.02 -1.23 -6.25
C THR A 7 7.44 0.03 -5.49
N GLU A 8 8.72 0.38 -5.56
CA GLU A 8 9.29 1.58 -4.97
C GLU A 8 9.94 2.48 -6.04
N PRO A 9 9.14 3.25 -6.80
CA PRO A 9 9.62 4.01 -7.96
C PRO A 9 10.64 5.09 -7.66
N GLN A 10 10.69 5.60 -6.42
CA GLN A 10 11.67 6.60 -6.00
C GLN A 10 13.12 6.10 -6.09
N GLN A 11 13.31 4.78 -6.19
CA GLN A 11 14.64 4.19 -6.37
C GLN A 11 15.19 4.35 -7.79
N GLY A 12 14.40 4.89 -8.72
CA GLY A 12 14.83 5.20 -10.07
C GLY A 12 13.97 4.55 -11.16
N ALA A 13 12.67 4.82 -11.19
CA ALA A 13 11.76 4.30 -12.22
C ALA A 13 11.03 5.41 -12.98
N THR A 14 10.91 5.22 -14.30
CA THR A 14 10.06 6.05 -15.16
C THR A 14 8.61 5.61 -15.10
N TYR A 15 7.69 6.42 -15.65
CA TYR A 15 6.29 5.99 -15.85
C TYR A 15 6.19 4.74 -16.71
N ASP A 16 6.99 4.64 -17.77
CA ASP A 16 6.95 3.48 -18.69
C ASP A 16 7.42 2.20 -18.01
N ASP A 17 8.38 2.27 -17.08
CA ASP A 17 8.79 1.13 -16.26
C ASP A 17 7.63 0.64 -15.39
N LEU A 18 6.93 1.55 -14.73
CA LEU A 18 5.76 1.23 -13.90
C LEU A 18 4.60 0.68 -14.72
N LEU A 19 4.37 1.23 -15.92
CA LEU A 19 3.34 0.72 -16.83
C LEU A 19 3.64 -0.72 -17.28
N ARG A 20 4.91 -1.03 -17.60
CA ARG A 20 5.30 -2.41 -17.95
C ARG A 20 5.02 -3.38 -16.81
N VAL A 21 5.41 -3.03 -15.58
CA VAL A 21 5.16 -3.87 -14.41
C VAL A 21 3.66 -3.99 -14.12
N ALA A 22 2.89 -2.91 -14.22
CA ALA A 22 1.44 -2.95 -14.00
C ALA A 22 0.71 -3.84 -15.04
N ARG A 23 1.11 -3.78 -16.30
CA ARG A 23 0.58 -4.67 -17.34
C ARG A 23 0.98 -6.12 -17.10
N ALA A 24 2.24 -6.40 -16.78
CA ALA A 24 2.67 -7.74 -16.41
C ALA A 24 1.90 -8.28 -15.19
N THR A 25 1.67 -7.43 -14.18
CA THR A 25 0.82 -7.76 -13.02
C THR A 25 -0.59 -8.18 -13.45
N GLU A 26 -1.19 -7.45 -14.39
CA GLU A 26 -2.52 -7.76 -14.92
C GLU A 26 -2.54 -9.03 -15.76
N ASP A 27 -1.60 -9.17 -16.69
CA ASP A 27 -1.53 -10.28 -17.65
C ASP A 27 -1.22 -11.61 -16.95
N LEU A 28 -0.40 -11.58 -15.90
CA LEU A 28 -0.04 -12.75 -15.10
C LEU A 28 -1.07 -13.15 -14.04
N GLY A 29 -2.16 -12.40 -13.90
CA GLY A 29 -3.29 -12.76 -13.05
C GLY A 29 -3.18 -12.31 -11.60
N PHE A 30 -2.20 -11.50 -11.22
CA PHE A 30 -2.14 -10.91 -9.88
C PHE A 30 -3.33 -9.98 -9.63
N ASP A 31 -3.66 -9.77 -8.34
CA ASP A 31 -4.87 -9.03 -7.96
C ASP A 31 -4.71 -7.51 -8.07
N ALA A 32 -3.51 -7.00 -7.82
CA ALA A 32 -3.29 -5.56 -7.74
C ALA A 32 -1.83 -5.14 -7.98
N PHE A 33 -1.67 -3.89 -8.43
CA PHE A 33 -0.41 -3.18 -8.49
C PHE A 33 -0.44 -2.01 -7.51
N PHE A 34 0.54 -1.96 -6.63
CA PHE A 34 0.73 -0.91 -5.64
C PHE A 34 2.11 -0.26 -5.78
N ARG A 35 2.21 0.98 -5.33
CA ARG A 35 3.48 1.70 -5.25
C ARG A 35 3.62 2.47 -3.94
N SER A 36 4.86 2.70 -3.53
CA SER A 36 5.16 3.68 -2.49
C SER A 36 4.84 5.11 -2.96
N ASP A 37 4.69 6.02 -2.01
CA ASP A 37 4.54 7.46 -2.27
C ASP A 37 5.73 8.19 -1.64
N HIS A 38 6.88 8.08 -2.28
CA HIS A 38 8.13 8.71 -1.86
C HIS A 38 8.71 9.56 -2.99
N TYR A 39 9.43 10.62 -2.62
CA TYR A 39 10.04 11.58 -3.53
C TYR A 39 11.56 11.58 -3.50
N LEU A 40 12.20 10.77 -2.64
CA LEU A 40 13.64 10.69 -2.53
C LEU A 40 14.09 9.22 -2.52
N GLY A 41 15.12 8.88 -3.32
CA GLY A 41 15.73 7.56 -3.32
C GLY A 41 16.40 7.25 -1.97
N MET A 42 16.36 5.98 -1.57
CA MET A 42 16.93 5.48 -0.32
C MET A 42 18.16 4.64 -0.64
N GLY A 43 19.36 5.22 -0.51
CA GLY A 43 20.61 4.52 -0.81
C GLY A 43 20.94 4.40 -2.30
N THR A 44 20.23 5.12 -3.16
CA THR A 44 20.47 5.24 -4.61
C THR A 44 20.56 6.69 -5.01
N ASP A 45 21.02 6.97 -6.23
CA ASP A 45 21.00 8.33 -6.80
C ASP A 45 19.58 8.78 -7.20
N GLY A 46 18.63 7.83 -7.24
CA GLY A 46 17.23 8.07 -7.57
C GLY A 46 16.96 8.51 -9.01
N LEU A 47 17.94 8.41 -9.92
CA LEU A 47 17.76 8.76 -11.33
C LEU A 47 16.82 7.80 -12.06
N PRO A 48 15.95 8.28 -12.95
CA PRO A 48 15.82 9.64 -13.49
C PRO A 48 15.04 10.64 -12.60
N GLY A 49 14.64 10.25 -11.42
CA GLY A 49 13.90 11.06 -10.45
C GLY A 49 12.60 10.43 -10.00
N PRO A 50 11.97 10.96 -8.95
CA PRO A 50 10.72 10.43 -8.44
C PRO A 50 9.56 10.72 -9.39
N THR A 51 8.52 9.91 -9.27
CA THR A 51 7.21 10.12 -9.88
C THR A 51 6.18 10.37 -8.78
N ASP A 52 5.22 11.29 -8.99
CA ASP A 52 4.09 11.48 -8.07
C ASP A 52 3.16 10.27 -8.12
N ALA A 53 2.76 9.75 -6.94
CA ALA A 53 1.99 8.52 -6.89
C ALA A 53 0.60 8.66 -7.54
N TRP A 54 -0.15 9.69 -7.21
CA TRP A 54 -1.53 9.83 -7.69
C TRP A 54 -1.57 10.23 -9.16
N THR A 55 -0.61 11.00 -9.65
CA THR A 55 -0.44 11.28 -11.09
C THR A 55 -0.13 9.99 -11.87
N THR A 56 0.77 9.15 -11.34
CA THR A 56 1.10 7.85 -11.94
C THR A 56 -0.11 6.92 -11.95
N LEU A 57 -0.79 6.78 -10.81
CA LEU A 57 -1.98 5.92 -10.69
C LEU A 57 -3.12 6.36 -11.60
N ALA A 58 -3.29 7.68 -11.85
CA ALA A 58 -4.25 8.19 -12.83
C ALA A 58 -3.95 7.69 -14.25
N GLY A 59 -2.69 7.68 -14.67
CA GLY A 59 -2.26 7.09 -15.93
C GLY A 59 -2.53 5.58 -15.98
N LEU A 60 -2.04 4.84 -15.00
CA LEU A 60 -2.23 3.38 -14.91
C LEU A 60 -3.71 2.97 -14.85
N ALA A 61 -4.57 3.79 -14.24
CA ALA A 61 -6.01 3.56 -14.21
C ALA A 61 -6.65 3.49 -15.61
N ARG A 62 -6.07 4.19 -16.58
CA ARG A 62 -6.53 4.19 -17.97
C ARG A 62 -5.84 3.14 -18.85
N GLU A 63 -4.67 2.68 -18.41
CA GLU A 63 -3.82 1.74 -19.17
C GLU A 63 -3.99 0.27 -18.73
N THR A 64 -4.75 0.04 -17.65
CA THR A 64 -5.13 -1.27 -17.11
C THR A 64 -6.64 -1.40 -17.02
N SER A 65 -7.17 -2.61 -16.91
CA SER A 65 -8.61 -2.87 -16.94
C SER A 65 -9.15 -3.66 -15.75
N ARG A 66 -8.34 -4.50 -15.10
CA ARG A 66 -8.76 -5.47 -14.09
C ARG A 66 -8.10 -5.22 -12.72
N ILE A 67 -6.79 -5.07 -12.68
CA ILE A 67 -6.05 -4.98 -11.40
C ILE A 67 -6.47 -3.78 -10.58
N ARG A 68 -6.48 -3.97 -9.26
CA ARG A 68 -6.63 -2.85 -8.33
C ARG A 68 -5.32 -2.04 -8.27
N LEU A 69 -5.44 -0.77 -7.95
CA LEU A 69 -4.34 0.19 -7.96
C LEU A 69 -4.31 0.96 -6.63
N GLY A 70 -3.15 1.19 -6.06
CA GLY A 70 -3.10 1.95 -4.82
C GLY A 70 -1.71 2.38 -4.37
N THR A 71 -1.70 3.07 -3.26
CA THR A 71 -0.46 3.45 -2.56
C THR A 71 -0.25 2.56 -1.33
N LEU A 72 1.00 2.20 -1.07
CA LEU A 72 1.39 1.47 0.14
C LEU A 72 2.64 2.13 0.77
N VAL A 73 2.49 3.24 1.47
CA VAL A 73 1.30 4.06 1.71
C VAL A 73 1.61 5.52 1.42
N SER A 74 0.60 6.34 1.11
CA SER A 74 0.76 7.80 1.06
C SER A 74 1.04 8.37 2.45
N SER A 75 1.91 9.39 2.54
CA SER A 75 2.14 10.11 3.79
C SER A 75 1.13 11.24 3.98
N VAL A 76 0.60 11.36 5.19
CA VAL A 76 -0.31 12.47 5.58
C VAL A 76 0.31 13.85 5.45
N THR A 77 1.63 13.93 5.36
CA THR A 77 2.37 15.18 5.25
C THR A 77 2.43 15.74 3.83
N TYR A 78 2.16 14.91 2.79
CA TYR A 78 2.36 15.34 1.41
C TYR A 78 1.19 16.12 0.82
N ARG A 79 -0.04 15.81 1.22
CA ARG A 79 -1.24 16.41 0.62
C ARG A 79 -2.23 16.84 1.68
N HIS A 80 -2.84 18.01 1.47
CA HIS A 80 -4.00 18.42 2.27
C HIS A 80 -5.15 17.43 2.08
N PRO A 81 -5.86 16.99 3.14
CA PRO A 81 -6.88 15.94 3.06
C PRO A 81 -7.99 16.19 2.05
N GLY A 82 -8.44 17.42 1.91
CA GLY A 82 -9.46 17.78 0.91
C GLY A 82 -8.98 17.57 -0.52
N ILE A 83 -7.71 17.90 -0.81
CA ILE A 83 -7.11 17.67 -2.13
C ILE A 83 -6.86 16.19 -2.36
N LEU A 84 -6.37 15.46 -1.35
CA LEU A 84 -6.20 14.01 -1.44
C LEU A 84 -7.53 13.31 -1.73
N ALA A 85 -8.60 13.68 -1.03
CA ALA A 85 -9.93 13.10 -1.28
C ALA A 85 -10.41 13.31 -2.72
N ILE A 86 -10.14 14.49 -3.31
CA ILE A 86 -10.47 14.79 -4.73
C ILE A 86 -9.62 13.92 -5.67
N GLN A 87 -8.31 13.87 -5.45
CA GLN A 87 -7.40 13.10 -6.31
C GLN A 87 -7.77 11.61 -6.32
N VAL A 88 -7.96 11.03 -5.14
CA VAL A 88 -8.32 9.61 -5.00
C VAL A 88 -9.68 9.31 -5.66
N ALA A 89 -10.70 10.11 -5.40
CA ALA A 89 -12.02 9.93 -6.02
C ALA A 89 -11.98 10.06 -7.55
N GLN A 90 -11.15 10.97 -8.07
CA GLN A 90 -10.98 11.14 -9.52
C GLN A 90 -10.27 9.93 -10.13
N VAL A 91 -9.19 9.44 -9.52
CA VAL A 91 -8.50 8.23 -10.00
C VAL A 91 -9.40 7.00 -9.89
N ASP A 92 -10.24 6.93 -8.86
CA ASP A 92 -11.25 5.89 -8.72
C ASP A 92 -12.25 5.90 -9.89
N GLN A 93 -12.76 7.07 -10.27
CA GLN A 93 -13.61 7.23 -11.46
C GLN A 93 -12.87 6.83 -12.75
N MET A 94 -11.61 7.25 -12.91
CA MET A 94 -10.79 6.92 -14.08
C MET A 94 -10.55 5.42 -14.22
N SER A 95 -10.42 4.72 -13.11
CA SER A 95 -10.19 3.27 -13.05
C SER A 95 -11.48 2.43 -13.17
N GLY A 96 -12.66 3.05 -13.02
CA GLY A 96 -13.94 2.35 -12.91
C GLY A 96 -14.11 1.61 -11.58
N GLY A 97 -13.57 2.18 -10.48
CA GLY A 97 -13.77 1.64 -9.13
C GLY A 97 -12.71 0.61 -8.69
N ARG A 98 -11.45 0.79 -9.09
CA ARG A 98 -10.36 -0.15 -8.77
C ARG A 98 -9.29 0.40 -7.83
N VAL A 99 -9.49 1.58 -7.24
CA VAL A 99 -8.49 2.26 -6.41
C VAL A 99 -8.61 1.84 -4.94
N GLU A 100 -7.48 1.83 -4.24
CA GLU A 100 -7.39 1.72 -2.79
C GLU A 100 -6.42 2.79 -2.27
N LEU A 101 -6.78 3.44 -1.15
CA LEU A 101 -5.96 4.44 -0.50
C LEU A 101 -5.19 3.86 0.68
N GLY A 102 -3.90 3.61 0.52
CA GLY A 102 -3.03 3.41 1.66
C GLY A 102 -2.60 4.74 2.27
N LEU A 103 -2.76 4.91 3.57
CA LEU A 103 -2.42 6.13 4.29
C LEU A 103 -1.66 5.83 5.60
N GLY A 104 -0.60 6.61 5.85
CA GLY A 104 0.24 6.45 7.02
C GLY A 104 0.84 7.78 7.48
N THR A 105 1.55 7.76 8.62
CA THR A 105 2.11 8.97 9.24
C THR A 105 3.29 9.59 8.49
N GLY A 106 3.91 8.85 7.57
CA GLY A 106 5.23 9.22 7.03
C GLY A 106 6.36 9.00 8.05
N TRP A 107 7.57 8.78 7.54
CA TRP A 107 8.73 8.47 8.39
C TRP A 107 10.06 9.02 7.86
N PHE A 108 10.17 9.24 6.55
CA PHE A 108 11.42 9.62 5.91
C PHE A 108 11.60 11.14 5.91
N GLU A 109 12.20 11.68 6.97
CA GLU A 109 12.38 13.12 7.16
C GLU A 109 13.27 13.77 6.09
N ALA A 110 14.24 13.03 5.54
CA ALA A 110 15.17 13.56 4.54
C ALA A 110 14.45 14.07 3.28
N GLU A 111 13.42 13.37 2.80
CA GLU A 111 12.64 13.82 1.62
C GLU A 111 11.80 15.06 1.93
N HIS A 112 11.28 15.19 3.16
CA HIS A 112 10.56 16.37 3.60
C HIS A 112 11.46 17.59 3.58
N THR A 113 12.67 17.42 4.10
CA THR A 113 13.70 18.49 4.05
C THR A 113 14.08 18.85 2.61
N ALA A 114 14.30 17.84 1.75
CA ALA A 114 14.73 18.04 0.37
C ALA A 114 13.70 18.82 -0.47
N TYR A 115 12.41 18.62 -0.21
CA TYR A 115 11.31 19.25 -0.97
C TYR A 115 10.58 20.37 -0.20
N GLY A 116 11.08 20.77 0.98
CA GLY A 116 10.46 21.83 1.79
C GLY A 116 9.07 21.45 2.34
N ILE A 117 8.80 20.15 2.51
CA ILE A 117 7.54 19.65 3.06
C ILE A 117 7.62 19.66 4.59
N PRO A 118 6.64 20.21 5.31
CA PRO A 118 6.64 20.17 6.78
C PRO A 118 6.66 18.75 7.33
N PHE A 119 7.47 18.51 8.38
CA PHE A 119 7.55 17.22 9.06
C PHE A 119 7.23 17.37 10.55
N PRO A 120 5.96 17.60 10.94
CA PRO A 120 5.58 17.87 12.31
C PRO A 120 5.68 16.62 13.20
N ALA A 121 5.93 16.81 14.50
CA ALA A 121 6.03 15.71 15.46
C ALA A 121 4.70 14.96 15.67
N LYS A 122 3.56 15.68 15.60
CA LYS A 122 2.21 15.12 15.84
C LYS A 122 1.56 14.48 14.61
N ARG A 123 2.32 13.73 13.79
CA ARG A 123 1.80 13.13 12.54
C ARG A 123 0.69 12.09 12.73
N PHE A 124 0.59 11.47 13.90
CA PHE A 124 -0.55 10.59 14.20
C PHE A 124 -1.87 11.35 14.37
N ASP A 125 -1.82 12.58 14.89
CA ASP A 125 -3.02 13.42 15.00
C ASP A 125 -3.46 13.88 13.62
N LEU A 126 -2.49 14.23 12.75
CA LEU A 126 -2.76 14.49 11.33
C LEU A 126 -3.40 13.29 10.62
N LEU A 127 -2.90 12.07 10.88
CA LEU A 127 -3.44 10.85 10.27
C LEU A 127 -4.89 10.62 10.67
N GLU A 128 -5.21 10.77 11.96
CA GLU A 128 -6.57 10.59 12.46
C GLU A 128 -7.54 11.59 11.83
N GLU A 129 -7.22 12.89 11.86
CA GLU A 129 -8.06 13.92 11.23
C GLU A 129 -8.16 13.73 9.70
N GLN A 130 -7.07 13.32 9.04
CA GLN A 130 -7.07 13.11 7.59
C GLN A 130 -7.95 11.92 7.18
N LEU A 131 -7.90 10.81 7.93
CA LEU A 131 -8.79 9.67 7.72
C LEU A 131 -10.27 10.07 7.90
N GLU A 132 -10.58 10.84 8.94
CA GLU A 132 -11.94 11.31 9.20
C GLU A 132 -12.43 12.26 8.10
N ILE A 133 -11.60 13.18 7.65
CA ILE A 133 -11.94 14.13 6.57
C ILE A 133 -12.16 13.40 5.25
N VAL A 134 -11.24 12.52 4.86
CA VAL A 134 -11.31 11.84 3.56
C VAL A 134 -12.52 10.94 3.49
N THR A 135 -12.77 10.11 4.51
CA THR A 135 -13.94 9.23 4.56
C THR A 135 -15.25 10.02 4.71
N GLY A 136 -15.23 11.11 5.49
CA GLY A 136 -16.37 12.02 5.65
C GLY A 136 -16.76 12.73 4.35
N LEU A 137 -15.78 13.26 3.61
CA LEU A 137 -16.04 13.90 2.31
C LEU A 137 -16.66 12.91 1.31
N TRP A 138 -16.15 11.68 1.24
CA TRP A 138 -16.72 10.68 0.33
C TRP A 138 -18.11 10.21 0.79
N GLY A 139 -18.28 9.93 2.09
CA GLY A 139 -19.50 9.37 2.65
C GLY A 139 -20.67 10.35 2.81
N THR A 140 -20.41 11.67 2.73
CA THR A 140 -21.49 12.70 2.78
C THR A 140 -22.44 12.53 1.59
N PRO A 141 -23.77 12.47 1.78
CA PRO A 141 -24.73 12.31 0.70
C PRO A 141 -24.64 13.42 -0.35
N LEU A 142 -25.01 13.08 -1.60
CA LEU A 142 -25.08 14.09 -2.67
C LEU A 142 -26.06 15.22 -2.33
N GLY A 143 -25.62 16.46 -2.48
CA GLY A 143 -26.41 17.66 -2.17
C GLY A 143 -26.28 18.16 -0.73
N GLU A 144 -25.68 17.37 0.15
CA GLU A 144 -25.33 17.80 1.50
C GLU A 144 -23.94 18.45 1.56
N ARG A 145 -23.67 19.13 2.68
CA ARG A 145 -22.41 19.81 2.96
C ARG A 145 -21.63 19.09 4.04
N TYR A 146 -20.32 19.15 3.95
CA TYR A 146 -19.42 18.58 4.95
C TYR A 146 -18.64 19.68 5.66
N ASP A 147 -18.70 19.66 6.98
CA ASP A 147 -17.93 20.52 7.86
C ASP A 147 -17.01 19.65 8.73
N PHE A 148 -15.81 20.14 8.99
CA PHE A 148 -14.86 19.53 9.92
C PHE A 148 -14.10 20.61 10.69
N ALA A 149 -13.93 20.44 12.00
CA ALA A 149 -13.18 21.36 12.84
C ALA A 149 -12.31 20.57 13.83
N GLY A 150 -11.09 20.26 13.40
CA GLY A 150 -10.06 19.59 14.20
C GLY A 150 -9.00 20.55 14.76
N GLU A 151 -7.95 19.97 15.31
CA GLU A 151 -6.76 20.72 15.79
C GLU A 151 -5.91 21.19 14.61
N HIS A 152 -5.79 20.37 13.55
CA HIS A 152 -4.88 20.56 12.42
C HIS A 152 -5.59 21.01 11.14
N TYR A 153 -6.83 20.61 10.94
CA TYR A 153 -7.58 20.91 9.72
C TYR A 153 -8.93 21.51 10.03
N ARG A 154 -9.39 22.37 9.11
CA ARG A 154 -10.73 22.93 9.16
C ARG A 154 -11.33 23.00 7.75
N LEU A 155 -12.51 22.41 7.58
CA LEU A 155 -13.32 22.50 6.37
C LEU A 155 -14.65 23.16 6.74
N ALA A 156 -15.16 24.02 5.86
CA ALA A 156 -16.44 24.69 6.07
C ALA A 156 -17.25 24.69 4.78
N ASP A 157 -18.50 24.28 4.87
CA ASP A 157 -19.47 24.29 3.77
C ASP A 157 -18.96 23.56 2.51
N SER A 158 -18.17 22.49 2.68
CA SER A 158 -17.62 21.73 1.55
C SER A 158 -18.74 21.03 0.78
N PRO A 159 -18.78 21.11 -0.58
CA PRO A 159 -19.75 20.36 -1.36
C PRO A 159 -19.51 18.84 -1.34
N ALA A 160 -18.45 18.38 -0.71
CA ALA A 160 -18.05 16.97 -0.60
C ALA A 160 -18.02 16.24 -1.96
N LEU A 161 -17.39 16.87 -2.96
CA LEU A 161 -17.28 16.39 -4.35
C LEU A 161 -15.83 16.40 -4.81
N PRO A 162 -15.44 15.53 -5.79
CA PRO A 162 -16.25 14.49 -6.43
C PRO A 162 -16.51 13.29 -5.53
N LYS A 163 -17.47 12.43 -5.89
CA LYS A 163 -17.67 11.13 -5.23
C LYS A 163 -16.86 10.04 -5.96
N PRO A 164 -16.22 9.12 -5.24
CA PRO A 164 -15.73 7.89 -5.86
C PRO A 164 -16.90 7.06 -6.40
N VAL A 165 -16.62 6.13 -7.32
CA VAL A 165 -17.65 5.20 -7.86
C VAL A 165 -17.81 3.98 -6.96
N GLN A 166 -16.79 3.65 -6.18
CA GLN A 166 -16.85 2.58 -5.18
C GLN A 166 -17.73 2.96 -4.00
N GLN A 167 -18.14 1.94 -3.27
CA GLN A 167 -18.86 2.06 -2.00
C GLN A 167 -18.14 1.25 -0.92
N VAL A 168 -18.13 1.81 0.28
CA VAL A 168 -17.68 1.17 1.53
C VAL A 168 -18.83 1.31 2.52
N ASP A 169 -19.27 0.20 3.11
CA ASP A 169 -20.37 0.15 4.08
C ASP A 169 -21.67 0.84 3.56
N GLY A 170 -21.96 0.65 2.26
CA GLY A 170 -23.15 1.21 1.60
C GLY A 170 -23.11 2.72 1.32
N ARG A 171 -21.98 3.38 1.52
CA ARG A 171 -21.76 4.80 1.21
C ARG A 171 -20.66 4.95 0.17
N ALA A 172 -20.68 6.04 -0.59
CA ALA A 172 -19.58 6.35 -1.50
C ALA A 172 -18.25 6.38 -0.71
N GLY A 173 -17.27 5.63 -1.15
CA GLY A 173 -15.98 5.48 -0.45
C GLY A 173 -15.00 4.65 -1.25
N VAL A 174 -13.71 4.85 -1.00
CA VAL A 174 -12.61 4.02 -1.51
C VAL A 174 -12.09 3.20 -0.35
N PRO A 175 -11.78 1.91 -0.54
CA PRO A 175 -11.16 1.12 0.52
C PRO A 175 -9.87 1.78 1.03
N VAL A 176 -9.76 1.88 2.35
CA VAL A 176 -8.61 2.49 3.03
C VAL A 176 -7.72 1.39 3.60
N ILE A 177 -6.40 1.53 3.41
CA ILE A 177 -5.38 0.71 4.03
C ILE A 177 -4.65 1.57 5.05
N VAL A 178 -4.64 1.16 6.32
CA VAL A 178 -3.82 1.80 7.34
C VAL A 178 -2.57 0.97 7.56
N GLY A 179 -1.42 1.56 7.23
CA GLY A 179 -0.11 0.92 7.39
C GLY A 179 0.65 1.43 8.59
N GLY A 180 1.45 0.56 9.22
CA GLY A 180 2.40 0.96 10.24
C GLY A 180 2.63 -0.06 11.35
N LYS A 181 3.74 0.16 12.07
CA LYS A 181 4.24 -0.74 13.15
C LYS A 181 3.88 -0.26 14.56
N GLY A 182 3.10 0.82 14.70
CA GLY A 182 2.74 1.40 16.00
C GLY A 182 1.91 0.43 16.86
N PRO A 183 2.20 0.31 18.19
CA PRO A 183 1.56 -0.73 19.00
C PRO A 183 0.13 -0.40 19.44
N THR A 184 -0.30 0.86 19.40
CA THR A 184 -1.57 1.30 19.98
C THR A 184 -2.40 2.14 18.99
N ARG A 185 -1.87 3.27 18.50
CA ARG A 185 -2.65 4.20 17.65
C ARG A 185 -2.95 3.61 16.27
N THR A 186 -1.99 2.94 15.64
CA THR A 186 -2.19 2.34 14.32
C THR A 186 -3.27 1.26 14.33
N PRO A 187 -3.30 0.28 15.28
CA PRO A 187 -4.41 -0.67 15.39
C PRO A 187 -5.78 -0.01 15.55
N ARG A 188 -5.90 1.01 16.41
CA ARG A 188 -7.17 1.73 16.63
C ARG A 188 -7.65 2.48 15.40
N LEU A 189 -6.75 3.13 14.67
CA LEU A 189 -7.09 3.82 13.41
C LEU A 189 -7.51 2.82 12.32
N ALA A 190 -6.81 1.68 12.22
CA ALA A 190 -7.21 0.60 11.31
C ALA A 190 -8.61 0.07 11.65
N ALA A 191 -8.86 -0.27 12.92
CA ALA A 191 -10.16 -0.75 13.36
C ALA A 191 -11.31 0.25 13.13
N ARG A 192 -11.02 1.56 13.21
CA ARG A 192 -12.04 2.61 13.02
C ARG A 192 -12.32 2.95 11.56
N PHE A 193 -11.31 2.94 10.68
CA PHE A 193 -11.44 3.55 9.35
C PHE A 193 -11.11 2.62 8.19
N ALA A 194 -10.33 1.55 8.41
CA ALA A 194 -9.73 0.81 7.30
C ALA A 194 -10.51 -0.45 6.92
N GLN A 195 -10.37 -0.88 5.67
CA GLN A 195 -10.73 -2.19 5.17
C GLN A 195 -9.54 -3.14 5.18
N GLU A 196 -8.34 -2.58 5.37
CA GLU A 196 -7.10 -3.36 5.46
C GLU A 196 -6.11 -2.73 6.45
N PHE A 197 -5.49 -3.59 7.27
CA PHE A 197 -4.31 -3.25 8.06
C PHE A 197 -3.07 -3.89 7.44
N ASN A 198 -2.03 -3.07 7.16
CA ASN A 198 -0.79 -3.55 6.57
C ASN A 198 0.42 -3.40 7.49
N LEU A 199 1.22 -4.46 7.57
CA LEU A 199 2.56 -4.45 8.14
C LEU A 199 3.59 -4.38 7.02
N SER A 200 4.23 -3.21 6.86
CA SER A 200 5.30 -3.04 5.87
C SER A 200 6.64 -3.48 6.46
N PHE A 201 7.24 -4.51 5.85
CA PHE A 201 8.57 -5.06 6.22
C PHE A 201 8.70 -5.32 7.72
N PRO A 202 7.82 -6.15 8.32
CA PRO A 202 7.88 -6.48 9.72
C PRO A 202 9.02 -7.46 10.02
N GLU A 203 9.52 -7.42 11.26
CA GLU A 203 10.19 -8.58 11.84
C GLU A 203 9.15 -9.71 11.95
N LEU A 204 9.47 -10.91 11.45
CA LEU A 204 8.50 -11.98 11.26
C LEU A 204 7.80 -12.41 12.56
N ASP A 205 8.52 -12.45 13.67
CA ASP A 205 8.00 -12.79 15.00
C ASP A 205 7.01 -11.76 15.56
N THR A 206 6.99 -10.55 14.98
CA THR A 206 6.07 -9.48 15.39
C THR A 206 4.71 -9.53 14.68
N ILE A 207 4.55 -10.31 13.61
CA ILE A 207 3.35 -10.30 12.76
C ILE A 207 2.10 -10.73 13.55
N ALA A 208 2.10 -11.92 14.12
CA ALA A 208 0.94 -12.44 14.87
C ALA A 208 0.58 -11.55 16.08
N PRO A 209 1.53 -11.07 16.91
CA PRO A 209 1.22 -10.12 17.98
C PRO A 209 0.62 -8.80 17.47
N ARG A 210 1.07 -8.28 16.32
CA ARG A 210 0.51 -7.05 15.75
C ARG A 210 -0.91 -7.24 15.24
N PHE A 211 -1.18 -8.34 14.54
CA PHE A 211 -2.53 -8.67 14.10
C PHE A 211 -3.49 -8.91 15.28
N ALA A 212 -3.01 -9.55 16.36
CA ALA A 212 -3.79 -9.70 17.59
C ALA A 212 -4.20 -8.34 18.17
N ARG A 213 -3.29 -7.36 18.21
CA ARG A 213 -3.61 -6.00 18.69
C ARG A 213 -4.64 -5.28 17.83
N VAL A 214 -4.68 -5.57 16.52
CA VAL A 214 -5.72 -5.00 15.64
C VAL A 214 -7.08 -5.65 15.93
N ARG A 215 -7.12 -6.97 16.13
CA ARG A 215 -8.35 -7.68 16.51
C ARG A 215 -8.90 -7.17 17.85
N GLU A 216 -8.04 -7.00 18.86
CA GLU A 216 -8.41 -6.39 20.14
C GLU A 216 -9.02 -4.98 19.94
N ALA A 217 -8.43 -4.16 19.07
CA ALA A 217 -8.96 -2.83 18.78
C ALA A 217 -10.31 -2.87 18.04
N CYS A 218 -10.55 -3.87 17.19
CA CYS A 218 -11.86 -4.12 16.58
C CYS A 218 -12.90 -4.49 17.65
N ASP A 219 -12.55 -5.42 18.55
CA ASP A 219 -13.42 -5.83 19.66
C ASP A 219 -13.82 -4.65 20.55
N GLU A 220 -12.85 -3.77 20.89
CA GLU A 220 -13.09 -2.54 21.67
C GLU A 220 -14.12 -1.60 21.00
N LEU A 221 -14.19 -1.60 19.66
CA LEU A 221 -15.10 -0.79 18.85
C LEU A 221 -16.40 -1.52 18.48
N GLY A 222 -16.53 -2.81 18.83
CA GLY A 222 -17.66 -3.64 18.43
C GLY A 222 -17.72 -3.95 16.94
N ARG A 223 -16.55 -3.91 16.25
CA ARG A 223 -16.39 -4.26 14.84
C ARG A 223 -15.97 -5.72 14.72
N ASP A 224 -16.55 -6.44 13.77
CA ASP A 224 -16.06 -7.77 13.43
C ASP A 224 -14.65 -7.66 12.82
N ALA A 225 -13.68 -8.31 13.47
CA ALA A 225 -12.29 -8.29 13.01
C ALA A 225 -12.09 -9.05 11.68
N ASP A 226 -12.98 -9.96 11.32
CA ASP A 226 -12.93 -10.70 10.05
C ASP A 226 -13.32 -9.82 8.84
N GLU A 227 -13.94 -8.66 9.07
CA GLU A 227 -14.18 -7.65 8.03
C GLU A 227 -12.90 -6.85 7.67
N LEU A 228 -11.84 -6.96 8.47
CA LEU A 228 -10.59 -6.25 8.27
C LEU A 228 -9.52 -7.18 7.71
N THR A 229 -9.12 -6.96 6.47
CA THR A 229 -8.01 -7.71 5.85
C THR A 229 -6.71 -7.45 6.58
N MET A 230 -6.01 -8.52 6.99
CA MET A 230 -4.66 -8.46 7.55
C MET A 230 -3.64 -8.76 6.47
N SER A 231 -2.68 -7.87 6.26
CA SER A 231 -1.67 -8.02 5.21
C SER A 231 -0.26 -7.72 5.68
N ALA A 232 0.72 -8.23 4.94
CA ALA A 232 2.13 -7.89 5.12
C ALA A 232 2.78 -7.58 3.77
N ALA A 233 3.75 -6.66 3.76
CA ALA A 233 4.61 -6.42 2.61
C ALA A 233 6.01 -6.95 2.92
N LEU A 234 6.57 -7.75 2.00
CA LEU A 234 7.91 -8.33 2.13
C LEU A 234 8.65 -8.22 0.79
N VAL A 235 9.99 -8.17 0.88
CA VAL A 235 10.85 -8.21 -0.31
C VAL A 235 10.66 -9.54 -1.01
N LEU A 236 10.41 -9.50 -2.30
CA LEU A 236 10.34 -10.67 -3.17
C LEU A 236 11.69 -10.93 -3.84
N CYS A 237 12.24 -12.15 -3.71
CA CYS A 237 13.39 -12.59 -4.45
C CYS A 237 13.34 -14.11 -4.65
N VAL A 238 12.83 -14.56 -5.79
CA VAL A 238 12.60 -15.98 -6.09
C VAL A 238 13.45 -16.41 -7.28
N GLY A 239 14.11 -17.54 -7.21
CA GLY A 239 14.80 -18.17 -8.33
C GLY A 239 14.23 -19.56 -8.60
N ALA A 240 14.18 -20.01 -9.86
CA ALA A 240 13.80 -21.38 -10.20
C ALA A 240 14.77 -22.40 -9.58
N ASP A 241 16.00 -21.97 -9.33
CA ASP A 241 17.04 -22.69 -8.62
C ASP A 241 17.89 -21.71 -7.78
N GLU A 242 18.80 -22.27 -6.96
CA GLU A 242 19.71 -21.52 -6.10
C GLU A 242 20.53 -20.48 -6.88
N ALA A 243 21.08 -20.88 -8.02
CA ALA A 243 21.93 -19.99 -8.82
C ALA A 243 21.14 -18.80 -9.39
N GLN A 244 19.88 -18.98 -9.77
CA GLN A 244 19.03 -17.87 -10.20
C GLN A 244 18.63 -16.96 -9.03
N PHE A 245 18.31 -17.54 -7.87
CA PHE A 245 18.05 -16.77 -6.66
C PHE A 245 19.23 -15.89 -6.26
N GLU A 246 20.45 -16.47 -6.20
CA GLU A 246 21.67 -15.69 -5.88
C GLU A 246 21.93 -14.57 -6.90
N ARG A 247 21.72 -14.81 -8.19
CA ARG A 247 21.85 -13.76 -9.22
C ARG A 247 20.86 -12.61 -9.01
N ARG A 248 19.58 -12.92 -8.69
CA ARG A 248 18.55 -11.91 -8.41
C ARG A 248 18.86 -11.15 -7.12
N ALA A 249 19.31 -11.82 -6.07
CA ALA A 249 19.74 -11.17 -4.83
C ALA A 249 20.89 -10.18 -5.07
N ALA A 250 21.90 -10.60 -5.85
CA ALA A 250 23.01 -9.74 -6.23
C ALA A 250 22.56 -8.56 -7.09
N ALA A 251 21.61 -8.73 -8.03
CA ALA A 251 21.11 -7.67 -8.88
C ALA A 251 20.40 -6.55 -8.09
N ILE A 252 19.72 -6.89 -6.99
CA ILE A 252 19.08 -5.93 -6.09
C ILE A 252 19.97 -5.49 -4.92
N GLY A 253 21.25 -5.91 -4.90
CA GLY A 253 22.22 -5.53 -3.87
C GLY A 253 21.89 -6.02 -2.47
N ARG A 254 21.30 -7.23 -2.34
CA ARG A 254 20.89 -7.82 -1.06
C ARG A 254 21.60 -9.14 -0.81
N GLU A 255 21.82 -9.46 0.45
CA GLU A 255 22.43 -10.71 0.87
C GLU A 255 21.39 -11.85 0.86
N PRO A 256 21.69 -13.03 0.22
CA PRO A 256 20.75 -14.14 0.15
C PRO A 256 20.25 -14.64 1.51
N ALA A 257 21.12 -14.69 2.51
CA ALA A 257 20.75 -15.14 3.86
C ALA A 257 19.77 -14.19 4.53
N GLU A 258 19.97 -12.88 4.40
CA GLU A 258 19.09 -11.84 4.94
C GLU A 258 17.72 -11.87 4.24
N LEU A 259 17.69 -12.05 2.93
CA LEU A 259 16.45 -12.18 2.17
C LEU A 259 15.64 -13.40 2.61
N ARG A 260 16.29 -14.55 2.84
CA ARG A 260 15.62 -15.75 3.38
C ARG A 260 15.11 -15.55 4.80
N GLU A 261 15.82 -14.80 5.62
CA GLU A 261 15.40 -14.52 6.99
C GLU A 261 14.15 -13.64 7.03
N HIS A 262 14.10 -12.56 6.23
CA HIS A 262 13.11 -11.49 6.37
C HIS A 262 12.15 -11.36 5.19
N GLY A 263 12.39 -12.01 4.05
CA GLY A 263 11.65 -11.85 2.81
C GLY A 263 10.81 -13.05 2.38
N LEU A 264 10.32 -12.94 1.16
CA LEU A 264 9.78 -14.02 0.34
C LEU A 264 10.88 -14.43 -0.65
N ALA A 265 11.79 -15.30 -0.22
CA ALA A 265 13.05 -15.50 -0.92
C ALA A 265 13.47 -16.97 -0.97
N GLY A 266 14.22 -17.31 -2.02
CA GLY A 266 14.69 -18.65 -2.29
C GLY A 266 14.05 -19.28 -3.51
N THR A 267 13.85 -20.60 -3.49
CA THR A 267 13.12 -21.35 -4.53
C THR A 267 11.60 -21.14 -4.41
N PRO A 268 10.80 -21.46 -5.45
CA PRO A 268 9.33 -21.40 -5.36
C PRO A 268 8.76 -22.17 -4.17
N ALA A 269 9.30 -23.35 -3.85
CA ALA A 269 8.85 -24.14 -2.71
C ALA A 269 9.07 -23.42 -1.38
N GLU A 270 10.26 -22.82 -1.17
CA GLU A 270 10.56 -22.04 0.05
C GLU A 270 9.61 -20.84 0.21
N VAL A 271 9.25 -20.21 -0.91
CA VAL A 271 8.31 -19.07 -0.90
C VAL A 271 6.87 -19.54 -0.61
N VAL A 272 6.44 -20.66 -1.17
CA VAL A 272 5.13 -21.28 -0.84
C VAL A 272 5.06 -21.60 0.65
N ASP A 273 6.11 -22.21 1.22
CA ASP A 273 6.17 -22.51 2.66
C ASP A 273 6.08 -21.22 3.50
N ARG A 274 6.80 -20.17 3.10
CA ARG A 274 6.75 -18.86 3.78
C ARG A 274 5.36 -18.23 3.72
N LEU A 275 4.70 -18.27 2.58
CA LEU A 275 3.32 -17.77 2.40
C LEU A 275 2.31 -18.61 3.22
N GLY A 276 2.51 -19.91 3.28
CA GLY A 276 1.74 -20.80 4.16
C GLY A 276 1.88 -20.40 5.64
N TRP A 277 3.12 -20.18 6.09
CA TRP A 277 3.39 -19.69 7.43
C TRP A 277 2.74 -18.31 7.71
N LEU A 278 2.83 -17.35 6.78
CA LEU A 278 2.18 -16.03 6.93
C LEU A 278 0.65 -16.17 7.09
N ARG A 279 0.03 -17.10 6.37
CA ARG A 279 -1.39 -17.42 6.51
C ARG A 279 -1.71 -17.94 7.92
N GLU A 280 -0.88 -18.80 8.49
CA GLU A 280 -1.01 -19.28 9.86
C GLU A 280 -0.86 -18.16 10.89
N GLN A 281 -0.03 -17.14 10.60
CA GLN A 281 0.05 -15.94 11.45
C GLN A 281 -1.17 -15.01 11.31
N GLY A 282 -2.07 -15.29 10.39
CA GLY A 282 -3.32 -14.57 10.18
C GLY A 282 -3.31 -13.57 9.01
N ALA A 283 -2.28 -13.58 8.16
CA ALA A 283 -2.30 -12.80 6.93
C ALA A 283 -3.19 -13.46 5.87
N SER A 284 -4.09 -12.69 5.28
CA SER A 284 -4.91 -13.15 4.14
C SER A 284 -4.42 -12.59 2.81
N ARG A 285 -3.50 -11.59 2.84
CA ARG A 285 -2.97 -10.86 1.69
C ARG A 285 -1.49 -10.56 1.89
N VAL A 286 -0.73 -10.62 0.80
CA VAL A 286 0.71 -10.30 0.83
C VAL A 286 1.06 -9.39 -0.35
N TYR A 287 1.84 -8.34 -0.05
CA TYR A 287 2.43 -7.45 -1.05
C TYR A 287 3.86 -7.88 -1.34
N LEU A 288 4.09 -8.22 -2.60
CA LEU A 288 5.34 -8.70 -3.15
C LEU A 288 6.17 -7.49 -3.59
N GLN A 289 7.13 -7.04 -2.77
CA GLN A 289 7.99 -5.94 -3.16
C GLN A 289 8.96 -6.37 -4.25
N LEU A 290 8.75 -5.84 -5.44
CA LEU A 290 9.62 -6.02 -6.60
C LEU A 290 10.62 -4.86 -6.64
N LEU A 291 11.91 -5.16 -6.45
CA LEU A 291 12.99 -4.15 -6.44
C LEU A 291 13.62 -3.97 -7.83
N ASP A 292 13.78 -5.05 -8.61
CA ASP A 292 14.21 -4.95 -10.00
C ASP A 292 12.98 -4.92 -10.93
N LEU A 293 12.62 -3.72 -11.39
CA LEU A 293 11.48 -3.51 -12.28
C LEU A 293 11.75 -3.94 -13.74
N THR A 294 12.97 -4.35 -14.06
CA THR A 294 13.35 -4.81 -15.40
C THR A 294 13.21 -6.32 -15.55
N ASP A 295 13.27 -7.08 -14.43
CA ASP A 295 13.16 -8.54 -14.41
C ASP A 295 11.68 -8.99 -14.30
N LEU A 296 10.93 -8.93 -15.40
CA LEU A 296 9.54 -9.40 -15.44
C LEU A 296 9.45 -10.94 -15.38
N GLU A 297 10.49 -11.67 -15.77
CA GLU A 297 10.55 -13.15 -15.62
C GLU A 297 10.45 -13.57 -14.15
N HIS A 298 10.80 -12.68 -13.23
CA HIS A 298 10.63 -12.89 -11.80
C HIS A 298 9.12 -12.99 -11.43
N LEU A 299 8.28 -12.10 -11.95
CA LEU A 299 6.83 -12.18 -11.76
C LEU A 299 6.21 -13.38 -12.48
N GLU A 300 6.70 -13.71 -13.68
CA GLU A 300 6.27 -14.90 -14.42
C GLU A 300 6.52 -16.18 -13.63
N LEU A 301 7.72 -16.31 -13.03
CA LEU A 301 8.05 -17.44 -12.18
C LEU A 301 7.12 -17.57 -10.98
N VAL A 302 6.82 -16.46 -10.31
CA VAL A 302 5.90 -16.46 -9.16
C VAL A 302 4.48 -16.82 -9.58
N ALA A 303 4.00 -16.30 -10.72
CA ALA A 303 2.67 -16.60 -11.24
C ALA A 303 2.54 -18.08 -11.66
N ALA A 304 3.61 -18.68 -12.21
CA ALA A 304 3.60 -20.05 -12.67
C ALA A 304 3.80 -21.08 -11.55
N GLU A 305 4.72 -20.81 -10.62
CA GLU A 305 5.21 -21.83 -9.69
C GLU A 305 4.77 -21.61 -8.23
N VAL A 306 4.37 -20.39 -7.87
CA VAL A 306 3.98 -20.04 -6.48
C VAL A 306 2.47 -19.86 -6.37
N ALA A 307 1.88 -18.95 -7.17
CA ALA A 307 0.48 -18.58 -7.04
C ALA A 307 -0.51 -19.76 -7.14
N PRO A 308 -0.31 -20.78 -8.03
CA PRO A 308 -1.24 -21.91 -8.13
C PRO A 308 -1.26 -22.84 -6.90
N GLN A 309 -0.31 -22.69 -5.99
CA GLN A 309 -0.17 -23.54 -4.79
C GLN A 309 -0.81 -22.89 -3.53
N LEU A 310 -1.40 -21.70 -3.64
CA LEU A 310 -1.97 -20.92 -2.54
C LEU A 310 -3.51 -21.01 -2.52
#